data_83f18a9dc8baf8c78b789c3d03141e6e
#
_entry.id   83f18a9dc8baf8c78b789c3d03141e6e
#
_cell.length_a   1.000
_cell.length_b   1.000
_cell.length_c   1.000
_cell.angle_alpha   90.00
_cell.angle_beta   90.00
_cell.angle_gamma   90.00
#
_symmetry.space_group_name_H-M   'P 1'
#
loop_
_entity.id
_entity.type
_entity.pdbx_description
1 polymer ?
#
loop_
_entity_poly.entity_id
_entity_poly.type
_entity_poly.pdbx_seq_one_letter_code
_entity_poly.pdbx_strand_id
1 'polypeptide(L)'
;MSILVRFSPASLTPQQYDDSDTRFRQEFGEEMPDGCELHVAFLGPDGNLRVSEIWDSPEQFEAFGERLMPMLGELGIDPGEPEVLDIHNIQKR
;
A
#
# COMPACT_ATOMS: atom_id res chain seq x y z
N MET A 1 13.34 5.51 11.32
CA MET A 1 13.87 5.88 10.00
C MET A 1 12.80 5.64 8.95
N SER A 2 12.51 6.64 8.15
CA SER A 2 11.47 6.53 7.13
C SER A 2 11.88 5.58 6.01
N ILE A 3 10.90 4.86 5.49
CA ILE A 3 11.10 3.90 4.40
C ILE A 3 10.13 4.19 3.26
N LEU A 4 10.53 3.81 2.06
CA LEU A 4 9.67 3.75 0.89
C LEU A 4 9.29 2.30 0.66
N VAL A 5 8.00 2.02 0.52
CA VAL A 5 7.50 0.69 0.22
C VAL A 5 6.83 0.74 -1.15
N ARG A 6 7.20 -0.18 -2.02
CA ARG A 6 6.66 -0.25 -3.37
C ARG A 6 6.07 -1.63 -3.62
N PHE A 7 4.84 -1.63 -4.12
CA PHE A 7 4.16 -2.84 -4.56
C PHE A 7 3.97 -2.81 -6.07
N SER A 8 4.31 -3.91 -6.73
CA SER A 8 4.12 -4.07 -8.18
C SER A 8 3.38 -5.38 -8.42
N PRO A 9 2.08 -5.45 -8.07
CA PRO A 9 1.31 -6.68 -8.26
C PRO A 9 1.25 -7.08 -9.73
N ALA A 10 1.28 -8.38 -9.98
CA ALA A 10 1.20 -8.89 -11.34
C ALA A 10 -0.17 -8.66 -11.97
N SER A 11 -1.20 -8.53 -11.14
CA SER A 11 -2.58 -8.43 -11.62
C SER A 11 -3.44 -7.66 -10.62
N LEU A 12 -3.38 -6.34 -10.71
CA LEU A 12 -4.23 -5.46 -9.89
C LEU A 12 -4.92 -4.47 -10.81
N THR A 13 -6.20 -4.70 -11.07
CA THR A 13 -6.98 -3.79 -11.90
C THR A 13 -7.44 -2.57 -11.11
N PRO A 14 -7.75 -1.44 -11.77
CA PRO A 14 -8.34 -0.29 -11.09
C PRO A 14 -9.60 -0.65 -10.30
N GLN A 15 -10.44 -1.53 -10.82
CA GLN A 15 -11.66 -1.95 -10.13
C GLN A 15 -11.35 -2.71 -8.85
N GLN A 16 -10.38 -3.64 -8.89
CA GLN A 16 -9.97 -4.38 -7.70
C GLN A 16 -9.42 -3.43 -6.64
N TYR A 17 -8.64 -2.45 -7.06
CA TYR A 17 -8.10 -1.45 -6.14
C TYR A 17 -9.23 -0.64 -5.50
N ASP A 18 -10.17 -0.14 -6.30
CA ASP A 18 -11.28 0.65 -5.77
C ASP A 18 -12.13 -0.17 -4.79
N ASP A 19 -12.37 -1.43 -5.09
CA ASP A 19 -13.11 -2.32 -4.20
C ASP A 19 -12.35 -2.54 -2.89
N SER A 20 -11.04 -2.71 -2.95
CA SER A 20 -10.21 -2.89 -1.75
C SER A 20 -10.17 -1.62 -0.90
N ASP A 21 -10.12 -0.46 -1.54
CA ASP A 21 -10.13 0.82 -0.84
C ASP A 21 -11.46 1.04 -0.11
N THR A 22 -12.57 0.70 -0.75
CA THR A 22 -13.90 0.78 -0.14
C THR A 22 -13.97 -0.14 1.08
N ARG A 23 -13.52 -1.39 0.93
CA ARG A 23 -13.54 -2.37 2.02
C ARG A 23 -12.63 -1.92 3.17
N PHE A 24 -11.47 -1.36 2.83
CA PHE A 24 -10.54 -0.83 3.80
C PHE A 24 -11.18 0.25 4.66
N ARG A 25 -11.86 1.20 4.04
CA ARG A 25 -12.53 2.29 4.76
C ARG A 25 -13.64 1.79 5.66
N GLN A 26 -14.33 0.75 5.24
CA GLN A 26 -15.39 0.13 6.05
C GLN A 26 -14.84 -0.55 7.30
N GLU A 27 -13.68 -1.20 7.20
CA GLU A 27 -13.10 -1.95 8.31
C GLU A 27 -12.24 -1.11 9.24
N PHE A 28 -11.48 -0.17 8.69
CA PHE A 28 -10.45 0.56 9.44
C PHE A 28 -10.72 2.05 9.58
N GLY A 29 -11.75 2.56 8.92
CA GLY A 29 -12.07 3.98 8.94
C GLY A 29 -11.34 4.73 7.83
N GLU A 30 -11.52 6.06 7.81
CA GLU A 30 -11.02 6.90 6.72
C GLU A 30 -9.65 7.51 7.00
N GLU A 31 -9.13 7.33 8.22
CA GLU A 31 -7.83 7.87 8.57
C GLU A 31 -6.71 7.01 8.02
N MET A 32 -5.58 7.63 7.72
CA MET A 32 -4.40 6.91 7.31
C MET A 32 -3.90 6.00 8.43
N PRO A 33 -3.36 4.82 8.10
CA PRO A 33 -2.77 3.96 9.11
C PRO A 33 -1.65 4.66 9.87
N ASP A 34 -1.48 4.27 11.13
CA ASP A 34 -0.43 4.82 11.97
C ASP A 34 0.95 4.63 11.34
N GLY A 35 1.65 5.75 11.17
CA GLY A 35 2.97 5.76 10.55
C GLY A 35 3.00 5.86 9.04
N CYS A 36 1.84 5.77 8.38
CA CYS A 36 1.79 5.94 6.92
C CYS A 36 1.67 7.42 6.58
N GLU A 37 2.72 7.96 6.00
CA GLU A 37 2.79 9.37 5.65
C GLU A 37 2.16 9.65 4.29
N LEU A 38 2.28 8.71 3.36
CA LEU A 38 1.83 8.88 1.98
C LEU A 38 1.48 7.54 1.38
N HIS A 39 0.39 7.51 0.61
CA HIS A 39 -0.03 6.35 -0.18
C HIS A 39 -0.40 6.84 -1.57
N VAL A 40 0.24 6.29 -2.60
CA VAL A 40 -0.02 6.63 -4.00
C VAL A 40 -0.28 5.36 -4.78
N ALA A 41 -1.43 5.30 -5.44
CA ALA A 41 -1.70 4.25 -6.42
C ALA A 41 -1.59 4.86 -7.81
N PHE A 42 -0.91 4.18 -8.71
CA PHE A 42 -0.68 4.71 -10.06
C PHE A 42 -0.70 3.59 -11.09
N LEU A 43 -0.99 3.96 -12.33
CA LEU A 43 -1.12 3.01 -13.42
C LEU A 43 0.26 2.67 -13.99
N GLY A 44 0.60 1.39 -13.99
CA GLY A 44 1.83 0.92 -14.61
C GLY A 44 1.70 0.75 -16.12
N PRO A 45 2.82 0.51 -16.82
CA PRO A 45 2.81 0.38 -18.28
C PRO A 45 1.98 -0.78 -18.81
N ASP A 46 1.78 -1.80 -17.98
CA ASP A 46 1.00 -3.01 -18.34
C ASP A 46 -0.50 -2.86 -18.07
N GLY A 47 -0.95 -1.68 -17.62
CA GLY A 47 -2.35 -1.44 -17.27
C GLY A 47 -2.76 -1.88 -15.88
N ASN A 48 -1.86 -2.50 -15.13
CA ASN A 48 -2.10 -2.84 -13.73
C ASN A 48 -1.66 -1.70 -12.83
N LEU A 49 -2.32 -1.59 -11.66
CA LEU A 49 -1.96 -0.58 -10.70
C LEU A 49 -0.73 -1.00 -9.89
N ARG A 50 0.03 0.00 -9.49
CA ARG A 50 1.16 -0.10 -8.58
C ARG A 50 0.92 0.84 -7.42
N VAL A 51 1.60 0.59 -6.31
CA VAL A 51 1.43 1.40 -5.10
C VAL A 51 2.80 1.75 -4.55
N SER A 52 2.94 3.01 -4.15
CA SER A 52 4.12 3.47 -3.41
C SER A 52 3.65 4.13 -2.13
N GLU A 53 4.34 3.83 -1.03
CA GLU A 53 3.99 4.35 0.29
C GLU A 53 5.23 4.82 1.01
N ILE A 54 5.07 5.84 1.84
CA ILE A 54 6.11 6.30 2.76
C ILE A 54 5.62 6.01 4.17
N TRP A 55 6.46 5.31 4.94
CA TRP A 55 6.18 4.95 6.33
C TRP A 55 7.26 5.50 7.25
N ASP A 56 6.86 5.85 8.46
CA ASP A 56 7.79 6.38 9.47
C ASP A 56 8.80 5.32 9.92
N SER A 57 8.37 4.06 9.94
CA SER A 57 9.25 2.95 10.36
C SER A 57 8.81 1.63 9.73
N PRO A 58 9.76 0.67 9.57
CA PRO A 58 9.41 -0.67 9.12
C PRO A 58 8.42 -1.39 10.03
N GLU A 59 8.53 -1.16 11.33
CA GLU A 59 7.68 -1.82 12.33
C GLU A 59 6.22 -1.43 12.16
N GLN A 60 5.95 -0.16 11.88
CA GLN A 60 4.59 0.32 11.65
C GLN A 60 4.02 -0.25 10.35
N PHE A 61 4.84 -0.33 9.31
CA PHE A 61 4.42 -0.96 8.06
C PHE A 61 4.07 -2.43 8.27
N GLU A 62 4.91 -3.18 8.98
CA GLU A 62 4.69 -4.60 9.25
C GLU A 62 3.42 -4.82 10.09
N ALA A 63 3.21 -4.00 11.10
CA ALA A 63 2.03 -4.09 11.95
C ALA A 63 0.75 -3.87 11.14
N PHE A 64 0.77 -2.91 10.22
CA PHE A 64 -0.36 -2.67 9.35
C PHE A 64 -0.57 -3.83 8.38
N GLY A 65 0.50 -4.39 7.85
CA GLY A 65 0.44 -5.51 6.93
C GLY A 65 -0.26 -6.73 7.52
N GLU A 66 -0.05 -7.00 8.81
CA GLU A 66 -0.73 -8.09 9.50
C GLU A 66 -2.25 -7.93 9.49
N ARG A 67 -2.74 -6.69 9.50
CA ARG A 67 -4.16 -6.38 9.45
C ARG A 67 -4.71 -6.36 8.03
N LEU A 68 -3.90 -5.90 7.09
CA LEU A 68 -4.32 -5.71 5.69
C LEU A 68 -4.36 -7.02 4.91
N MET A 69 -3.38 -7.89 5.09
CA MET A 69 -3.21 -9.08 4.25
C MET A 69 -4.43 -10.02 4.28
N PRO A 70 -5.06 -10.29 5.44
CA PRO A 70 -6.27 -11.11 5.43
C PRO A 70 -7.40 -10.52 4.59
N MET A 71 -7.55 -9.20 4.60
CA MET A 71 -8.58 -8.53 3.81
C MET A 71 -8.29 -8.69 2.31
N LEU A 72 -7.05 -8.49 1.90
CA LEU A 72 -6.67 -8.66 0.50
C LEU A 72 -6.88 -10.11 0.05
N GLY A 73 -6.58 -11.07 0.92
CA GLY A 73 -6.82 -12.49 0.63
C GLY A 73 -8.30 -12.79 0.39
N GLU A 74 -9.18 -12.20 1.19
CA GLU A 74 -10.63 -12.33 1.01
C GLU A 74 -11.10 -11.79 -0.33
N LEU A 75 -10.46 -10.74 -0.81
CA LEU A 75 -10.78 -10.10 -2.09
C LEU A 75 -10.08 -10.76 -3.28
N GLY A 76 -9.27 -11.78 -3.03
CA GLY A 76 -8.52 -12.45 -4.08
C GLY A 76 -7.39 -11.61 -4.68
N ILE A 77 -6.88 -10.65 -3.92
CA ILE A 77 -5.81 -9.75 -4.36
C ILE A 77 -4.48 -10.24 -3.79
N ASP A 78 -3.51 -10.47 -4.68
CA ASP A 78 -2.14 -10.77 -4.31
C ASP A 78 -1.31 -9.52 -4.57
N PRO A 79 -0.86 -8.80 -3.53
CA PRO A 79 -0.07 -7.58 -3.74
C PRO A 79 1.37 -7.87 -4.19
N GLY A 80 1.80 -9.12 -4.18
CA GLY A 80 3.19 -9.48 -4.43
C GLY A 80 4.09 -9.13 -3.25
N GLU A 81 5.38 -9.32 -3.40
CA GLU A 81 6.34 -8.96 -2.37
C GLU A 81 6.69 -7.46 -2.48
N PRO A 82 6.59 -6.73 -1.36
CA PRO A 82 6.96 -5.32 -1.38
C PRO A 82 8.47 -5.13 -1.47
N GLU A 83 8.88 -4.10 -2.19
CA GLU A 83 10.23 -3.55 -2.11
C GLU A 83 10.24 -2.57 -0.93
N VAL A 84 11.17 -2.77 -0.01
CA VAL A 84 11.31 -1.88 1.15
C VAL A 84 12.69 -1.22 1.08
N LEU A 85 12.70 0.09 0.96
CA LEU A 85 13.91 0.85 0.70
C LEU A 85 14.06 1.98 1.72
N ASP A 86 15.27 2.17 2.21
CA ASP A 86 15.56 3.30 3.08
C ASP A 86 15.51 4.59 2.28
N ILE A 87 14.85 5.60 2.84
CA ILE A 87 14.77 6.90 2.18
C ILE A 87 16.02 7.70 2.48
N HIS A 88 16.67 8.18 1.42
CA HIS A 88 17.83 9.05 1.55
C HIS A 88 17.42 10.51 1.68
N ASN A 89 16.44 10.94 0.91
CA ASN A 89 15.97 12.33 0.92
C ASN A 89 14.53 12.43 0.45
N ILE A 90 13.75 13.27 1.10
CA ILE A 90 12.40 13.62 0.69
C ILE A 90 12.33 15.12 0.55
N GLN A 91 11.84 15.59 -0.59
CA GLN A 91 11.54 17.00 -0.79
C GLN A 91 10.06 17.14 -1.06
N LYS A 92 9.42 18.03 -0.31
CA LYS A 92 7.99 18.29 -0.44
C LYS A 92 7.78 19.72 -0.89
N ARG A 93 6.65 19.91 -1.61
CA ARG A 93 6.25 21.23 -2.06
C ARG A 93 5.82 22.10 -0.89
#